data_f6acc93e0283ef12446b061499e02742
#
_entry.id   f6acc93e0283ef12446b061499e02742
#
_cell.length_a   1.000
_cell.length_b   1.000
_cell.length_c   1.000
_cell.angle_alpha   90.00
_cell.angle_beta   90.00
_cell.angle_gamma   90.00
#
_symmetry.space_group_name_H-M   'P 1'
#
loop_
_entity.id
_entity.type
_entity.pdbx_description
1 polymer ?
#
loop_
_entity_poly.entity_id
_entity_poly.type
_entity_poly.pdbx_seq_one_letter_code
_entity_poly.pdbx_strand_id
1 'polypeptide(L)'
;VQTLSGHTSNVSFAVFHPSLPLIISGSEDGSVKLWHANTYRLESTLDYGLERVWCMACRKSSHDIALGYDEGAVVVKLGKEDPCVSMDQSGKIVFARNAEILGANIATASESELIDGERVRLTTRELGTTEVFPQLLEHSPNGRFVTVCGDGEYTIFTALAWRNKAFGAALGFAWAAD
;
A
#
# COMPACT_ATOMS: atom_id res chain seq x y z
N VAL A 1 0.08 22.42 11.78
CA VAL A 1 -1.16 21.85 12.34
C VAL A 1 -2.19 21.81 11.22
N GLN A 2 -2.83 20.66 11.02
CA GLN A 2 -3.86 20.48 10.01
C GLN A 2 -5.17 20.03 10.68
N THR A 3 -6.28 20.58 10.23
CA THR A 3 -7.61 20.20 10.70
C THR A 3 -8.32 19.35 9.65
N LEU A 4 -8.84 18.20 10.06
CA LEU A 4 -9.65 17.31 9.21
C LEU A 4 -11.12 17.56 9.54
N SER A 5 -11.83 18.23 8.63
CA SER A 5 -13.23 18.59 8.81
C SER A 5 -14.15 17.70 7.99
N GLY A 6 -15.27 17.26 8.56
CA GLY A 6 -16.23 16.44 7.82
C GLY A 6 -17.19 15.61 8.66
N HIS A 7 -16.86 15.31 9.92
CA HIS A 7 -17.81 14.71 10.85
C HIS A 7 -18.87 15.74 11.29
N THR A 8 -20.09 15.28 11.49
CA THR A 8 -21.24 16.13 11.88
C THR A 8 -21.56 16.05 13.37
N SER A 9 -20.92 15.13 14.11
CA SER A 9 -21.03 14.97 15.56
C SER A 9 -19.66 14.79 16.20
N ASN A 10 -19.63 14.46 17.49
CA ASN A 10 -18.38 14.28 18.24
C ASN A 10 -17.52 13.16 17.65
N VAL A 11 -16.23 13.41 17.56
CA VAL A 11 -15.25 12.38 17.12
C VAL A 11 -14.86 11.52 18.31
N SER A 12 -15.12 10.23 18.25
CA SER A 12 -14.83 9.26 19.31
C SER A 12 -13.37 8.84 19.33
N PHE A 13 -12.76 8.73 18.13
CA PHE A 13 -11.33 8.39 17.98
C PHE A 13 -10.78 8.93 16.66
N ALA A 14 -9.45 9.11 16.64
CA ALA A 14 -8.68 9.34 15.42
C ALA A 14 -7.31 8.66 15.57
N VAL A 15 -6.96 7.75 14.65
CA VAL A 15 -5.73 6.96 14.71
C VAL A 15 -5.10 6.81 13.34
N PHE A 16 -3.77 6.69 13.31
CA PHE A 16 -3.03 6.31 12.11
C PHE A 16 -3.09 4.80 11.91
N HIS A 17 -3.30 4.38 10.67
CA HIS A 17 -3.17 2.97 10.32
C HIS A 17 -1.68 2.55 10.39
N PRO A 18 -1.35 1.35 10.94
CA PRO A 18 0.05 0.97 11.18
C PRO A 18 0.89 0.75 9.92
N SER A 19 0.29 0.46 8.77
CA SER A 19 1.00 0.16 7.52
C SER A 19 0.51 0.95 6.31
N LEU A 20 -0.76 1.34 6.27
CA LEU A 20 -1.32 2.15 5.19
C LEU A 20 -1.15 3.64 5.49
N PRO A 21 -1.00 4.51 4.49
CA PRO A 21 -0.91 5.95 4.67
C PRO A 21 -2.29 6.56 4.96
N LEU A 22 -2.97 6.05 5.98
CA LEU A 22 -4.33 6.44 6.34
C LEU A 22 -4.42 6.92 7.78
N ILE A 23 -5.24 7.96 7.98
CA ILE A 23 -5.80 8.34 9.28
C ILE A 23 -7.26 7.86 9.26
N ILE A 24 -7.69 7.24 10.33
CA ILE A 24 -9.05 6.70 10.49
C ILE A 24 -9.69 7.40 11.66
N SER A 25 -10.85 8.03 11.44
CA SER A 25 -11.61 8.68 12.48
C SER A 25 -13.04 8.12 12.51
N GLY A 26 -13.55 7.88 13.71
CA GLY A 26 -14.93 7.48 13.94
C GLY A 26 -15.67 8.49 14.79
N SER A 27 -16.97 8.60 14.59
CA SER A 27 -17.79 9.61 15.20
C SER A 27 -19.14 9.07 15.68
N GLU A 28 -19.74 9.81 16.60
CA GLU A 28 -21.13 9.62 17.02
C GLU A 28 -22.16 9.88 15.90
N ASP A 29 -21.71 10.42 14.74
CA ASP A 29 -22.54 10.52 13.53
C ASP A 29 -22.75 9.18 12.82
N GLY A 30 -22.18 8.08 13.34
CA GLY A 30 -22.27 6.73 12.78
C GLY A 30 -21.26 6.45 11.67
N SER A 31 -20.53 7.46 11.21
CA SER A 31 -19.58 7.32 10.13
C SER A 31 -18.14 7.09 10.60
N VAL A 32 -17.40 6.33 9.81
CA VAL A 32 -15.95 6.22 9.88
C VAL A 32 -15.36 6.87 8.63
N LYS A 33 -14.45 7.80 8.81
CA LYS A 33 -13.79 8.50 7.70
C LYS A 33 -12.35 8.07 7.57
N LEU A 34 -11.96 7.78 6.33
CA LEU A 34 -10.60 7.44 5.95
C LEU A 34 -9.96 8.67 5.27
N TRP A 35 -8.86 9.12 5.81
CA TRP A 35 -8.12 10.29 5.32
C TRP A 35 -6.73 9.87 4.90
N HIS A 36 -6.23 10.41 3.81
CA HIS A 36 -4.85 10.17 3.40
C HIS A 36 -3.88 10.86 4.37
N ALA A 37 -2.90 10.12 4.92
CA ALA A 37 -2.07 10.61 6.01
C ALA A 37 -1.12 11.75 5.63
N ASN A 38 -0.73 11.85 4.34
CA ASN A 38 0.21 12.87 3.87
C ASN A 38 -0.52 14.09 3.28
N THR A 39 -1.58 13.86 2.50
CA THR A 39 -2.32 14.93 1.81
C THR A 39 -3.49 15.45 2.63
N TYR A 40 -3.90 14.72 3.68
CA TYR A 40 -5.04 15.02 4.55
C TYR A 40 -6.39 15.10 3.82
N ARG A 41 -6.48 14.55 2.63
CA ARG A 41 -7.73 14.46 1.87
C ARG A 41 -8.61 13.35 2.40
N LEU A 42 -9.92 13.57 2.36
CA LEU A 42 -10.90 12.52 2.61
C LEU A 42 -10.91 11.54 1.44
N GLU A 43 -10.54 10.28 1.70
CA GLU A 43 -10.51 9.20 0.70
C GLU A 43 -11.83 8.46 0.63
N SER A 44 -12.42 8.17 1.80
CA SER A 44 -13.67 7.41 1.86
C SER A 44 -14.43 7.69 3.17
N THR A 45 -15.72 7.45 3.12
CA THR A 45 -16.58 7.43 4.28
C THR A 45 -17.31 6.10 4.34
N LEU A 46 -17.19 5.40 5.46
CA LEU A 46 -17.85 4.13 5.72
C LEU A 46 -19.01 4.40 6.68
N ASP A 47 -20.20 3.97 6.29
CA ASP A 47 -21.42 4.03 7.11
C ASP A 47 -22.14 2.69 6.97
N TYR A 48 -22.35 2.02 8.09
CA TYR A 48 -22.98 0.70 8.15
C TYR A 48 -24.38 0.75 8.78
N GLY A 49 -24.85 1.93 9.18
CA GLY A 49 -26.16 2.11 9.80
C GLY A 49 -26.27 1.48 11.19
N LEU A 50 -25.17 1.33 11.93
CA LEU A 50 -25.10 0.70 13.25
C LEU A 50 -24.98 1.73 14.40
N GLU A 51 -25.57 2.91 14.21
CA GLU A 51 -25.52 4.02 15.15
C GLU A 51 -24.11 4.56 15.39
N ARG A 52 -23.75 4.98 16.60
CA ARG A 52 -22.51 5.66 16.93
C ARG A 52 -21.31 4.73 16.87
N VAL A 53 -20.17 5.27 16.37
CA VAL A 53 -18.88 4.56 16.38
C VAL A 53 -18.12 4.93 17.64
N TRP A 54 -17.71 3.92 18.43
CA TRP A 54 -17.02 4.12 19.70
C TRP A 54 -15.55 3.85 19.68
N CYS A 55 -15.13 2.79 19.00
CA CYS A 55 -13.76 2.33 19.05
C CYS A 55 -13.33 1.65 17.75
N MET A 56 -11.99 1.54 17.60
CA MET A 56 -11.38 0.86 16.48
C MET A 56 -10.12 0.15 16.94
N ALA A 57 -9.82 -0.99 16.31
CA ALA A 57 -8.57 -1.70 16.44
C ALA A 57 -8.06 -2.15 15.07
N CYS A 58 -6.75 -2.04 14.85
CA CYS A 58 -6.08 -2.60 13.68
C CYS A 58 -5.51 -3.98 14.00
N ARG A 59 -5.69 -4.92 13.10
CA ARG A 59 -5.03 -6.23 13.18
C ARG A 59 -3.55 -6.09 12.78
N LYS A 60 -2.66 -6.69 13.58
CA LYS A 60 -1.21 -6.68 13.27
C LYS A 60 -0.94 -7.43 11.96
N SER A 61 -0.07 -6.87 11.13
CA SER A 61 0.37 -7.45 9.84
C SER A 61 -0.75 -7.74 8.84
N SER A 62 -1.84 -6.99 8.92
CA SER A 62 -3.00 -7.08 8.03
C SER A 62 -3.57 -5.68 7.83
N HIS A 63 -4.38 -5.52 6.79
CA HIS A 63 -5.15 -4.30 6.56
C HIS A 63 -6.56 -4.35 7.17
N ASP A 64 -6.84 -5.35 8.01
CA ASP A 64 -8.11 -5.49 8.69
C ASP A 64 -8.22 -4.48 9.85
N ILE A 65 -9.36 -3.84 9.93
CA ILE A 65 -9.78 -3.02 11.07
C ILE A 65 -11.07 -3.57 11.67
N ALA A 66 -11.18 -3.56 12.97
CA ALA A 66 -12.42 -3.84 13.69
C ALA A 66 -12.98 -2.53 14.23
N LEU A 67 -14.25 -2.29 13.98
CA LEU A 67 -15.00 -1.09 14.38
C LEU A 67 -16.09 -1.51 15.36
N GLY A 68 -16.18 -0.86 16.50
CA GLY A 68 -17.23 -1.08 17.51
C GLY A 68 -18.29 0.02 17.45
N TYR A 69 -19.54 -0.38 17.37
CA TYR A 69 -20.73 0.46 17.31
C TYR A 69 -21.66 0.18 18.48
N ASP A 70 -22.72 0.99 18.63
CA ASP A 70 -23.79 0.74 19.63
C ASP A 70 -24.46 -0.62 19.39
N GLU A 71 -24.74 -0.98 18.13
CA GLU A 71 -25.51 -2.16 17.76
C GLU A 71 -24.64 -3.37 17.41
N GLY A 72 -23.31 -3.27 17.50
CA GLY A 72 -22.43 -4.37 17.19
C GLY A 72 -21.03 -3.98 16.75
N ALA A 73 -20.37 -4.90 16.07
CA ALA A 73 -19.03 -4.67 15.55
C ALA A 73 -18.90 -5.14 14.10
N VAL A 74 -18.11 -4.42 13.32
CA VAL A 74 -17.82 -4.72 11.92
C VAL A 74 -16.32 -4.90 11.75
N VAL A 75 -15.91 -5.95 11.00
CA VAL A 75 -14.52 -6.10 10.57
C VAL A 75 -14.46 -5.77 9.09
N VAL A 76 -13.60 -4.82 8.75
CA VAL A 76 -13.42 -4.33 7.38
C VAL A 76 -11.98 -4.51 6.96
N LYS A 77 -11.77 -4.99 5.75
CA LYS A 77 -10.45 -5.05 5.12
C LYS A 77 -10.25 -3.80 4.27
N LEU A 78 -9.20 -3.05 4.58
CA LEU A 78 -8.85 -1.83 3.86
C LEU A 78 -7.86 -2.13 2.73
N GLY A 79 -8.17 -1.64 1.53
CA GLY A 79 -7.27 -1.74 0.37
C GLY A 79 -7.06 -3.18 -0.13
N LYS A 80 -5.98 -3.35 -0.91
CA LYS A 80 -5.53 -4.64 -1.43
C LYS A 80 -4.36 -5.15 -0.58
N GLU A 81 -4.37 -6.43 -0.24
CA GLU A 81 -3.23 -7.09 0.43
C GLU A 81 -2.24 -7.71 -0.56
N ASP A 82 -2.61 -7.75 -1.85
CA ASP A 82 -1.72 -8.27 -2.87
C ASP A 82 -0.47 -7.39 -2.94
N PRO A 83 0.73 -7.97 -2.78
CA PRO A 83 1.97 -7.20 -2.84
C PRO A 83 2.14 -6.62 -4.25
N CYS A 84 2.53 -5.35 -4.33
CA CYS A 84 2.99 -4.79 -5.58
C CYS A 84 4.30 -5.49 -5.95
N VAL A 85 4.29 -6.22 -7.05
CA VAL A 85 5.44 -7.00 -7.52
C VAL A 85 5.55 -6.91 -9.03
N SER A 86 6.78 -6.85 -9.51
CA SER A 86 7.10 -6.93 -10.94
C SER A 86 8.34 -7.79 -11.14
N MET A 87 8.36 -8.57 -12.20
CA MET A 87 9.51 -9.39 -12.58
C MET A 87 9.93 -9.08 -14.01
N ASP A 88 11.23 -8.96 -14.25
CA ASP A 88 11.79 -8.80 -15.58
C ASP A 88 11.99 -10.16 -16.27
N GLN A 89 12.39 -10.13 -17.56
CA GLN A 89 12.63 -11.32 -18.36
C GLN A 89 13.85 -12.14 -17.88
N SER A 90 14.73 -11.55 -17.07
CA SER A 90 15.91 -12.21 -16.50
C SER A 90 15.65 -12.86 -15.13
N GLY A 91 14.41 -12.81 -14.64
CA GLY A 91 14.02 -13.37 -13.35
C GLY A 91 14.34 -12.47 -12.15
N LYS A 92 14.68 -11.19 -12.38
CA LYS A 92 14.80 -10.22 -11.29
C LYS A 92 13.41 -9.75 -10.88
N ILE A 93 13.11 -9.88 -9.59
CA ILE A 93 11.87 -9.48 -8.96
C ILE A 93 12.12 -8.21 -8.19
N VAL A 94 11.19 -7.27 -8.32
CA VAL A 94 11.09 -6.08 -7.46
C VAL A 94 9.71 -6.10 -6.83
N PHE A 95 9.64 -5.91 -5.53
CA PHE A 95 8.38 -5.88 -4.79
C PHE A 95 8.40 -4.85 -3.68
N ALA A 96 7.21 -4.34 -3.35
CA ALA A 96 7.04 -3.36 -2.28
C ALA A 96 6.63 -4.02 -0.96
N ARG A 97 7.22 -3.53 0.12
CA ARG A 97 6.76 -3.78 1.49
C ARG A 97 6.52 -2.43 2.15
N ASN A 98 5.28 -1.99 2.18
CA ASN A 98 4.91 -0.60 2.52
C ASN A 98 5.64 0.38 1.57
N ALA A 99 6.43 1.32 2.09
CA ALA A 99 7.24 2.25 1.31
C ALA A 99 8.64 1.72 0.97
N GLU A 100 9.02 0.54 1.47
CA GLU A 100 10.31 -0.10 1.16
C GLU A 100 10.22 -0.91 -0.12
N ILE A 101 11.21 -0.77 -0.97
CA ILE A 101 11.33 -1.56 -2.21
C ILE A 101 12.44 -2.57 -2.06
N LEU A 102 12.08 -3.82 -2.25
CA LEU A 102 12.94 -4.98 -2.12
C LEU A 102 13.15 -5.64 -3.48
N GLY A 103 14.33 -6.17 -3.69
CA GLY A 103 14.68 -6.93 -4.88
C GLY A 103 15.08 -8.35 -4.54
N ALA A 104 14.76 -9.28 -5.43
CA ALA A 104 15.20 -10.67 -5.41
C ALA A 104 15.51 -11.14 -6.83
N ASN A 105 16.19 -12.27 -6.96
CA ASN A 105 16.47 -12.86 -8.27
C ASN A 105 16.20 -14.36 -8.22
N ILE A 106 15.26 -14.84 -9.04
CA ILE A 106 14.92 -16.27 -9.12
C ILE A 106 16.10 -17.08 -9.68
N ALA A 107 16.88 -16.52 -10.60
CA ALA A 107 18.03 -17.22 -11.17
C ALA A 107 19.13 -17.57 -10.15
N THR A 108 19.08 -17.01 -8.93
CA THR A 108 20.01 -17.37 -7.85
C THR A 108 19.52 -18.56 -7.01
N ALA A 109 18.30 -19.02 -7.20
CA ALA A 109 17.81 -20.24 -6.55
C ALA A 109 18.48 -21.44 -7.24
N SER A 110 19.19 -22.26 -6.48
CA SER A 110 19.82 -23.46 -7.05
C SER A 110 18.74 -24.49 -7.41
N GLU A 111 18.80 -25.03 -8.63
CA GLU A 111 17.83 -26.05 -9.10
C GLU A 111 17.83 -27.30 -8.20
N SER A 112 18.94 -27.59 -7.51
CA SER A 112 19.07 -28.71 -6.59
C SER A 112 18.30 -28.55 -5.27
N GLU A 113 17.86 -27.34 -4.94
CA GLU A 113 17.10 -27.02 -3.73
C GLU A 113 15.60 -26.80 -4.02
N LEU A 114 15.18 -26.89 -5.28
CA LEU A 114 13.79 -26.71 -5.68
C LEU A 114 13.02 -28.04 -5.59
N ILE A 115 12.09 -28.10 -4.66
CA ILE A 115 11.14 -29.23 -4.54
C ILE A 115 9.79 -28.73 -5.00
N ASP A 116 9.14 -29.49 -5.88
CA ASP A 116 7.84 -29.14 -6.42
C ASP A 116 6.79 -29.01 -5.28
N GLY A 117 6.07 -27.90 -5.27
CA GLY A 117 5.08 -27.55 -4.24
C GLY A 117 5.66 -26.87 -2.98
N GLU A 118 6.98 -26.73 -2.83
CA GLU A 118 7.57 -26.00 -1.72
C GLU A 118 7.86 -24.53 -2.06
N ARG A 119 7.90 -23.69 -1.01
CA ARG A 119 8.25 -22.27 -1.17
C ARG A 119 9.72 -22.09 -1.51
N VAL A 120 10.00 -21.44 -2.62
CA VAL A 120 11.36 -21.04 -3.00
C VAL A 120 11.89 -20.00 -2.02
N ARG A 121 13.05 -20.29 -1.42
CA ARG A 121 13.76 -19.35 -0.54
C ARG A 121 14.59 -18.41 -1.41
N LEU A 122 14.14 -17.16 -1.53
CA LEU A 122 14.89 -16.13 -2.25
C LEU A 122 15.61 -15.21 -1.26
N THR A 123 16.85 -14.90 -1.58
CA THR A 123 17.59 -13.86 -0.87
C THR A 123 17.09 -12.51 -1.34
N THR A 124 16.51 -11.75 -0.43
CA THR A 124 16.01 -10.40 -0.69
C THR A 124 17.07 -9.37 -0.30
N ARG A 125 17.16 -8.30 -1.09
CA ARG A 125 17.96 -7.12 -0.77
C ARG A 125 17.09 -5.87 -0.80
N GLU A 126 17.37 -4.93 0.06
CA GLU A 126 16.78 -3.60 0.00
C GLU A 126 17.35 -2.83 -1.19
N LEU A 127 16.48 -2.24 -2.00
CA LEU A 127 16.85 -1.37 -3.13
C LEU A 127 16.76 0.10 -2.73
N GLY A 128 15.79 0.45 -1.89
CA GLY A 128 15.55 1.78 -1.39
C GLY A 128 14.13 1.98 -0.89
N THR A 129 13.80 3.22 -0.60
CA THR A 129 12.46 3.65 -0.19
C THR A 129 11.84 4.56 -1.24
N THR A 130 10.52 4.64 -1.26
CA THR A 130 9.76 5.57 -2.10
C THR A 130 8.98 6.55 -1.24
N GLU A 131 8.83 7.78 -1.71
CA GLU A 131 7.98 8.78 -1.05
C GLU A 131 6.49 8.50 -1.29
N VAL A 132 6.19 7.83 -2.40
CA VAL A 132 4.84 7.41 -2.81
C VAL A 132 4.55 6.04 -2.24
N PHE A 133 3.35 5.82 -1.68
CA PHE A 133 2.92 4.48 -1.28
C PHE A 133 2.65 3.63 -2.52
N PRO A 134 3.43 2.55 -2.77
CA PRO A 134 3.36 1.79 -4.01
C PRO A 134 2.01 1.06 -4.17
N GLN A 135 1.29 1.37 -5.24
CA GLN A 135 0.08 0.69 -5.67
C GLN A 135 0.30 -0.12 -6.95
N LEU A 136 1.27 0.30 -7.76
CA LEU A 136 1.70 -0.36 -8.97
C LEU A 136 3.23 -0.35 -9.06
N LEU A 137 3.80 -1.51 -9.36
CA LEU A 137 5.21 -1.69 -9.72
C LEU A 137 5.28 -2.34 -11.09
N GLU A 138 6.07 -1.78 -11.99
CA GLU A 138 6.18 -2.32 -13.34
C GLU A 138 7.58 -2.10 -13.92
N HIS A 139 8.20 -3.18 -14.40
CA HIS A 139 9.44 -3.09 -15.18
C HIS A 139 9.14 -2.57 -16.59
N SER A 140 10.06 -1.76 -17.13
CA SER A 140 10.05 -1.46 -18.56
C SER A 140 10.30 -2.74 -19.39
N PRO A 141 9.81 -2.83 -20.64
CA PRO A 141 9.97 -4.01 -21.48
C PRO A 141 11.41 -4.45 -21.66
N ASN A 142 12.36 -3.51 -21.65
CA ASN A 142 13.79 -3.77 -21.74
C ASN A 142 14.48 -4.04 -20.39
N GLY A 143 13.73 -4.09 -19.27
CA GLY A 143 14.26 -4.37 -17.92
C GLY A 143 15.19 -3.29 -17.32
N ARG A 144 15.35 -2.12 -17.98
CA ARG A 144 16.28 -1.06 -17.52
C ARG A 144 15.70 -0.17 -16.45
N PHE A 145 14.39 -0.02 -16.44
CA PHE A 145 13.67 0.86 -15.54
C PHE A 145 12.57 0.13 -14.78
N VAL A 146 12.24 0.67 -13.63
CA VAL A 146 11.08 0.27 -12.83
C VAL A 146 10.28 1.50 -12.51
N THR A 147 8.98 1.45 -12.76
CA THR A 147 8.05 2.49 -12.33
C THR A 147 7.39 2.09 -11.04
N VAL A 148 7.33 3.02 -10.12
CA VAL A 148 6.50 2.97 -8.92
C VAL A 148 5.41 4.01 -9.09
N CYS A 149 4.15 3.60 -9.02
CA CYS A 149 3.01 4.50 -9.11
C CYS A 149 2.10 4.29 -7.90
N GLY A 150 1.60 5.38 -7.33
CA GLY A 150 0.68 5.40 -6.21
C GLY A 150 0.40 6.82 -5.76
N ASP A 151 -0.63 7.02 -4.95
CA ASP A 151 -1.02 8.31 -4.38
C ASP A 151 -1.23 9.44 -5.42
N GLY A 152 -1.54 9.07 -6.67
CA GLY A 152 -1.70 10.03 -7.76
C GLY A 152 -0.39 10.52 -8.38
N GLU A 153 0.73 9.89 -8.06
CA GLU A 153 2.06 10.21 -8.57
C GLU A 153 2.79 8.97 -9.09
N TYR A 154 3.80 9.16 -9.92
CA TYR A 154 4.70 8.09 -10.35
C TYR A 154 6.15 8.54 -10.26
N THR A 155 7.02 7.57 -10.03
CA THR A 155 8.47 7.75 -10.07
C THR A 155 9.10 6.60 -10.86
N ILE A 156 10.00 6.94 -11.79
CA ILE A 156 10.76 5.97 -12.58
C ILE A 156 12.17 5.85 -12.01
N PHE A 157 12.57 4.63 -11.68
CA PHE A 157 13.90 4.31 -11.19
C PHE A 157 14.69 3.49 -12.19
N THR A 158 16.01 3.59 -12.14
CA THR A 158 16.89 2.63 -12.84
C THR A 158 16.85 1.30 -12.09
N ALA A 159 16.58 0.19 -12.78
CA ALA A 159 16.45 -1.13 -12.16
C ALA A 159 17.73 -1.62 -11.47
N LEU A 160 18.90 -1.19 -11.95
CA LEU A 160 20.19 -1.65 -11.42
C LEU A 160 20.62 -0.90 -10.15
N ALA A 161 20.53 0.43 -10.16
CA ALA A 161 21.11 1.28 -9.13
C ALA A 161 20.05 2.03 -8.31
N TRP A 162 18.78 1.81 -8.58
CA TRP A 162 17.63 2.43 -7.92
C TRP A 162 17.74 3.96 -7.86
N ARG A 163 18.16 4.58 -8.98
CA ARG A 163 18.27 6.04 -9.08
C ARG A 163 17.02 6.63 -9.74
N ASN A 164 16.47 7.65 -9.15
CA ASN A 164 15.35 8.41 -9.73
C ASN A 164 15.77 9.00 -11.08
N LYS A 165 14.93 8.78 -12.11
CA LYS A 165 15.10 9.28 -13.47
C LYS A 165 14.05 10.28 -13.87
N ALA A 166 12.81 10.05 -13.48
CA ALA A 166 11.68 10.91 -13.78
C ALA A 166 10.58 10.70 -12.75
N PHE A 167 9.76 11.70 -12.56
CA PHE A 167 8.60 11.65 -11.70
C PHE A 167 7.52 12.58 -12.26
N GLY A 168 6.29 12.39 -11.83
CA GLY A 168 5.16 13.23 -12.22
C GLY A 168 3.86 12.77 -11.61
N ALA A 169 2.79 13.49 -11.89
CA ALA A 169 1.44 13.16 -11.44
C ALA A 169 0.78 12.20 -12.44
N ALA A 170 0.26 11.07 -11.96
CA ALA A 170 -0.54 10.12 -12.73
C ALA A 170 -1.35 9.20 -11.81
N LEU A 171 -2.56 8.86 -12.23
CA LEU A 171 -3.41 7.87 -11.55
C LEU A 171 -3.08 6.43 -11.93
N GLY A 172 -2.34 6.23 -13.00
CA GLY A 172 -1.90 4.94 -13.49
C GLY A 172 -0.74 5.10 -14.48
N PHE A 173 -0.01 4.02 -14.72
CA PHE A 173 1.15 4.01 -15.59
C PHE A 173 1.17 2.75 -16.45
N ALA A 174 1.62 2.86 -17.67
CA ALA A 174 1.88 1.73 -18.54
C ALA A 174 3.08 2.02 -19.44
N TRP A 175 3.92 1.02 -19.65
CA TRP A 175 5.03 1.11 -20.59
C TRP A 175 4.58 0.85 -22.03
N ALA A 176 5.11 1.59 -22.97
CA ALA A 176 5.02 1.22 -24.37
C ALA A 176 5.89 -0.02 -24.64
N ALA A 177 5.55 -0.79 -25.67
CA ALA A 177 6.26 -2.04 -25.98
C ALA A 177 7.68 -1.83 -26.59
N ASP A 178 8.04 -0.60 -26.95
CA ASP A 178 9.30 -0.24 -27.64
C ASP A 178 10.35 0.30 -26.68
#